data_99b6acdbda9348af06d6d880db16916d
#
_entry.id   99b6acdbda9348af06d6d880db16916d
#
_cell.length_a   1.000
_cell.length_b   1.000
_cell.length_c   1.000
_cell.angle_alpha   90.00
_cell.angle_beta   90.00
_cell.angle_gamma   90.00
#
_symmetry.space_group_name_H-M   'P 1'
#
loop_
_entity.id
_entity.type
_entity.pdbx_description
1 polymer ?
#
loop_
_entity_poly.entity_id
_entity_poly.type
_entity_poly.pdbx_seq_one_letter_code
_entity_poly.pdbx_strand_id
1 'polypeptide(L)'
;MFFRPAWYRPASRQVEDTDQINFWAYDSLMHLSAPSDTSLGAHAARIGVFGGTFDPPHIGHLVTAINVRFELNLDRVLMVVANEPWQKVGSRRLSSAADRFAMVQAAVSAEEGIEASDVELQRGGPSYTVDTLANLHAVQPNCELFLILGGDAAAGLESWERPEELAKLCRIIVVDRPGVVSEVPSDFSVERVSVPRLEVSSTDLRARAATHAPLQHLVPEPVISLISQLGLYGDAQ
;
A
#
# COMPACT_ATOMS: atom_id res chain seq x y z
N MET A 1 10.40 -42.26 11.79
CA MET A 1 10.46 -42.76 10.40
C MET A 1 9.55 -41.87 9.57
N PHE A 2 10.05 -40.74 9.02
CA PHE A 2 9.28 -39.77 8.28
C PHE A 2 9.52 -39.94 6.78
N PHE A 3 8.47 -40.26 6.03
CA PHE A 3 8.49 -40.38 4.59
C PHE A 3 8.64 -39.00 3.94
N ARG A 4 9.70 -38.81 3.10
CA ARG A 4 9.82 -37.66 2.20
C ARG A 4 9.25 -38.04 0.82
N PRO A 5 8.43 -37.18 0.19
CA PRO A 5 7.90 -37.47 -1.14
C PRO A 5 8.96 -37.30 -2.22
N ALA A 6 8.89 -38.13 -3.27
CA ALA A 6 9.93 -38.39 -4.27
C ALA A 6 10.15 -37.27 -5.33
N TRP A 7 9.57 -36.08 -5.18
CA TRP A 7 9.70 -34.98 -6.17
C TRP A 7 10.56 -33.80 -5.73
N TYR A 8 11.22 -33.86 -4.57
CA TYR A 8 12.14 -32.80 -4.12
C TYR A 8 13.55 -33.05 -4.67
N ARG A 9 13.96 -32.29 -5.70
CA ARG A 9 15.37 -32.18 -6.13
C ARG A 9 15.88 -30.78 -5.80
N PRO A 10 16.94 -30.60 -5.00
CA PRO A 10 17.60 -29.31 -4.87
C PRO A 10 18.40 -29.02 -6.14
N ALA A 11 18.14 -27.89 -6.77
CA ALA A 11 18.95 -27.37 -7.88
C ALA A 11 20.17 -26.65 -7.31
N SER A 12 21.36 -27.23 -7.53
CA SER A 12 22.66 -26.55 -7.43
C SER A 12 22.76 -25.55 -8.60
N ARG A 13 22.85 -24.26 -8.36
CA ARG A 13 23.34 -23.28 -9.34
C ARG A 13 24.43 -22.43 -8.72
N GLN A 14 25.60 -22.51 -9.37
CA GLN A 14 26.69 -21.57 -9.22
C GLN A 14 26.26 -20.19 -9.70
N VAL A 15 26.71 -19.17 -8.96
CA VAL A 15 26.55 -17.76 -9.30
C VAL A 15 27.66 -17.37 -10.24
N GLU A 16 27.35 -17.03 -11.46
CA GLU A 16 28.17 -16.20 -12.33
C GLU A 16 27.27 -15.21 -13.10
N ASP A 17 27.69 -13.99 -13.01
CA ASP A 17 27.56 -12.87 -13.94
C ASP A 17 26.40 -11.87 -13.80
N THR A 18 26.87 -10.70 -13.50
CA THR A 18 26.38 -9.33 -13.57
C THR A 18 25.87 -8.97 -14.96
N ASP A 19 24.55 -9.10 -15.24
CA ASP A 19 23.88 -8.34 -16.32
C ASP A 19 22.35 -8.61 -16.44
N GLN A 20 21.66 -8.98 -15.37
CA GLN A 20 20.20 -9.24 -15.41
C GLN A 20 19.33 -8.30 -14.55
N ILE A 21 19.75 -7.07 -14.32
CA ILE A 21 18.97 -6.12 -13.49
C ILE A 21 17.84 -5.44 -14.27
N ASN A 22 17.79 -5.53 -15.60
CA ASN A 22 16.83 -4.78 -16.42
C ASN A 22 15.64 -5.55 -17.02
N PHE A 23 15.50 -6.85 -16.75
CA PHE A 23 14.41 -7.63 -17.36
C PHE A 23 13.12 -7.68 -16.53
N TRP A 24 13.19 -7.50 -15.20
CA TRP A 24 12.03 -7.58 -14.31
C TRP A 24 11.22 -6.29 -14.21
N ALA A 25 11.80 -5.14 -14.56
CA ALA A 25 11.12 -3.85 -14.51
C ALA A 25 10.06 -3.67 -15.61
N TYR A 26 10.15 -4.44 -16.69
CA TYR A 26 9.21 -4.33 -17.83
C TYR A 26 7.98 -5.24 -17.71
N ASP A 27 8.09 -6.34 -16.96
CA ASP A 27 7.02 -7.34 -16.87
C ASP A 27 5.95 -6.96 -15.83
N SER A 28 6.30 -6.21 -14.78
CA SER A 28 5.32 -5.72 -13.79
C SER A 28 4.36 -4.65 -14.34
N LEU A 29 4.74 -3.95 -15.41
CA LEU A 29 3.87 -2.99 -16.09
C LEU A 29 2.93 -3.64 -17.11
N MET A 30 3.24 -4.88 -17.55
CA MET A 30 2.45 -5.58 -18.57
C MET A 30 1.36 -6.51 -18.01
N HIS A 31 1.35 -6.78 -16.70
CA HIS A 31 0.24 -7.52 -16.07
C HIS A 31 -0.97 -6.65 -15.70
N LEU A 32 -1.04 -5.44 -16.26
CA LEU A 32 -2.31 -4.73 -16.42
C LEU A 32 -3.10 -5.41 -17.55
N SER A 33 -3.46 -6.69 -17.35
CA SER A 33 -4.37 -7.38 -18.26
C SER A 33 -5.68 -6.63 -18.28
N ALA A 34 -5.92 -5.91 -19.37
CA ALA A 34 -7.25 -5.42 -19.67
C ALA A 34 -8.19 -6.63 -19.72
N PRO A 35 -9.35 -6.61 -19.06
CA PRO A 35 -10.32 -7.66 -19.24
C PRO A 35 -10.70 -7.71 -20.71
N SER A 36 -10.52 -8.87 -21.34
CA SER A 36 -10.92 -9.15 -22.71
C SER A 36 -12.44 -9.37 -22.77
N ASP A 37 -13.21 -8.32 -22.49
CA ASP A 37 -14.64 -8.30 -22.82
C ASP A 37 -14.97 -7.03 -23.59
N THR A 38 -14.95 -7.15 -24.91
CA THR A 38 -15.23 -6.10 -25.89
C THR A 38 -16.73 -6.00 -26.17
N SER A 39 -17.56 -5.71 -25.16
CA SER A 39 -18.96 -5.38 -25.43
C SER A 39 -19.73 -4.73 -24.26
N LEU A 40 -19.20 -3.68 -23.64
CA LEU A 40 -20.02 -2.70 -22.88
C LEU A 40 -19.22 -1.40 -22.86
N GLY A 41 -19.85 -0.25 -23.07
CA GLY A 41 -19.20 1.05 -23.26
C GLY A 41 -18.06 1.29 -22.27
N ALA A 42 -16.91 1.76 -22.77
CA ALA A 42 -15.67 1.89 -22.02
C ALA A 42 -15.89 2.73 -20.75
N HIS A 43 -16.15 2.06 -19.65
CA HIS A 43 -16.23 2.65 -18.32
C HIS A 43 -14.81 3.07 -17.90
N ALA A 44 -14.63 4.31 -17.47
CA ALA A 44 -13.35 4.75 -16.91
C ALA A 44 -13.01 3.91 -15.67
N ALA A 45 -11.81 3.34 -15.65
CA ALA A 45 -11.38 2.53 -14.50
C ALA A 45 -11.36 3.37 -13.21
N ARG A 46 -11.98 2.88 -12.15
CA ARG A 46 -12.11 3.54 -10.84
C ARG A 46 -11.08 2.96 -9.89
N ILE A 47 -10.05 3.74 -9.59
CA ILE A 47 -8.87 3.26 -8.87
C ILE A 47 -8.69 3.99 -7.56
N GLY A 48 -8.74 3.25 -6.44
CA GLY A 48 -8.35 3.77 -5.13
C GLY A 48 -6.84 3.88 -5.01
N VAL A 49 -6.36 4.99 -4.45
CA VAL A 49 -4.95 5.22 -4.14
C VAL A 49 -4.82 5.38 -2.64
N PHE A 50 -4.29 4.37 -1.98
CA PHE A 50 -4.11 4.34 -0.53
C PHE A 50 -2.62 4.36 -0.20
N GLY A 51 -2.08 5.56 -0.01
CA GLY A 51 -0.68 5.78 0.32
C GLY A 51 -0.37 5.49 1.78
N GLY A 52 0.80 4.95 2.05
CA GLY A 52 1.22 4.70 3.42
C GLY A 52 2.68 4.28 3.57
N THR A 53 3.19 4.42 4.79
CA THR A 53 4.52 3.90 5.14
C THR A 53 4.50 2.37 5.23
N PHE A 54 3.41 1.80 5.76
CA PHE A 54 3.19 0.36 5.91
C PHE A 54 4.36 -0.39 6.59
N ASP A 55 4.69 0.03 7.80
CA ASP A 55 5.86 -0.45 8.56
C ASP A 55 5.49 -0.99 9.95
N PRO A 56 4.84 -2.19 10.04
CA PRO A 56 4.31 -3.05 8.97
C PRO A 56 2.90 -2.66 8.48
N PRO A 57 2.43 -3.20 7.34
CA PRO A 57 1.02 -3.25 7.01
C PRO A 57 0.28 -4.14 8.02
N HIS A 58 -1.01 -3.85 8.25
CA HIS A 58 -1.81 -4.58 9.25
C HIS A 58 -3.28 -4.65 8.85
N ILE A 59 -4.07 -5.43 9.59
CA ILE A 59 -5.48 -5.66 9.28
C ILE A 59 -6.31 -4.36 9.17
N GLY A 60 -5.96 -3.31 9.92
CA GLY A 60 -6.62 -2.01 9.79
C GLY A 60 -6.47 -1.38 8.41
N HIS A 61 -5.32 -1.55 7.75
CA HIS A 61 -5.11 -1.10 6.38
C HIS A 61 -5.95 -1.94 5.40
N LEU A 62 -5.98 -3.26 5.54
CA LEU A 62 -6.74 -4.14 4.65
C LEU A 62 -8.23 -3.90 4.78
N VAL A 63 -8.76 -3.82 6.00
CA VAL A 63 -10.18 -3.52 6.26
C VAL A 63 -10.56 -2.16 5.64
N THR A 64 -9.71 -1.15 5.76
CA THR A 64 -9.92 0.14 5.11
C THR A 64 -9.99 -0.01 3.59
N ALA A 65 -8.99 -0.62 2.96
CA ALA A 65 -8.93 -0.77 1.51
C ALA A 65 -10.12 -1.56 0.94
N ILE A 66 -10.48 -2.68 1.58
CA ILE A 66 -11.59 -3.54 1.16
C ILE A 66 -12.93 -2.82 1.28
N ASN A 67 -13.20 -2.16 2.42
CA ASN A 67 -14.48 -1.47 2.61
C ASN A 67 -14.63 -0.25 1.69
N VAL A 68 -13.59 0.55 1.50
CA VAL A 68 -13.62 1.67 0.56
C VAL A 68 -13.83 1.18 -0.87
N ARG A 69 -13.15 0.10 -1.28
CA ARG A 69 -13.37 -0.52 -2.58
C ARG A 69 -14.83 -0.91 -2.79
N PHE A 70 -15.43 -1.55 -1.80
CA PHE A 70 -16.82 -1.99 -1.85
C PHE A 70 -17.80 -0.81 -1.90
N GLU A 71 -17.71 0.13 -0.96
CA GLU A 71 -18.65 1.26 -0.82
C GLU A 71 -18.65 2.17 -2.06
N LEU A 72 -17.48 2.38 -2.65
CA LEU A 72 -17.33 3.26 -3.80
C LEU A 72 -17.35 2.51 -5.15
N ASN A 73 -17.57 1.20 -5.16
CA ASN A 73 -17.52 0.36 -6.36
C ASN A 73 -16.23 0.62 -7.17
N LEU A 74 -15.08 0.57 -6.49
CA LEU A 74 -13.80 0.71 -7.18
C LEU A 74 -13.39 -0.62 -7.82
N ASP A 75 -12.82 -0.56 -9.01
CA ASP A 75 -12.29 -1.75 -9.69
C ASP A 75 -11.14 -2.34 -8.87
N ARG A 76 -10.27 -1.47 -8.35
CA ARG A 76 -9.16 -1.86 -7.48
C ARG A 76 -8.72 -0.75 -6.55
N VAL A 77 -7.94 -1.12 -5.53
CA VAL A 77 -7.23 -0.20 -4.63
C VAL A 77 -5.75 -0.51 -4.68
N LEU A 78 -4.94 0.49 -5.00
CA LEU A 78 -3.49 0.44 -4.95
C LEU A 78 -3.01 0.86 -3.56
N MET A 79 -2.39 -0.05 -2.83
CA MET A 79 -1.66 0.27 -1.60
C MET A 79 -0.27 0.75 -1.98
N VAL A 80 -0.09 2.07 -2.08
CA VAL A 80 1.14 2.71 -2.55
C VAL A 80 2.12 2.86 -1.40
N VAL A 81 3.24 2.17 -1.49
CA VAL A 81 4.29 2.22 -0.46
C VAL A 81 5.13 3.47 -0.63
N ALA A 82 5.18 4.30 0.42
CA ALA A 82 6.00 5.51 0.41
C ALA A 82 7.50 5.16 0.30
N ASN A 83 8.19 5.76 -0.67
CA ASN A 83 9.65 5.61 -0.81
C ASN A 83 10.35 6.34 0.35
N GLU A 84 10.27 7.66 0.36
CA GLU A 84 10.78 8.53 1.43
C GLU A 84 9.62 9.35 2.02
N PRO A 85 8.96 8.87 3.10
CA PRO A 85 7.84 9.59 3.69
C PRO A 85 8.32 10.84 4.40
N TRP A 86 8.22 12.00 3.75
CA TRP A 86 8.74 13.28 4.22
C TRP A 86 8.26 13.69 5.62
N GLN A 87 7.03 13.32 5.99
CA GLN A 87 6.46 13.57 7.31
C GLN A 87 7.13 12.77 8.44
N LYS A 88 7.94 11.77 8.12
CA LYS A 88 8.60 10.87 9.08
C LYS A 88 10.12 10.95 9.04
N VAL A 89 10.68 11.83 8.21
CA VAL A 89 12.12 12.04 8.12
C VAL A 89 12.66 12.49 9.47
N GLY A 90 13.64 11.76 10.00
CA GLY A 90 14.29 12.07 11.29
C GLY A 90 13.51 11.67 12.55
N SER A 91 12.28 11.16 12.46
CA SER A 91 11.50 10.77 13.65
C SER A 91 11.88 9.38 14.18
N ARG A 92 12.32 8.45 13.32
CA ARG A 92 12.76 7.08 13.64
C ARG A 92 13.40 6.42 12.42
N ARG A 93 14.12 5.33 12.64
CA ARG A 93 14.57 4.45 11.57
C ARG A 93 13.38 3.66 11.02
N LEU A 94 13.15 3.75 9.72
CA LEU A 94 12.14 2.95 9.00
C LEU A 94 12.79 1.68 8.45
N SER A 95 11.99 0.62 8.31
CA SER A 95 12.38 -0.52 7.46
C SER A 95 12.62 -0.03 6.03
N SER A 96 13.50 -0.71 5.27
CA SER A 96 13.79 -0.30 3.91
C SER A 96 12.49 -0.22 3.08
N ALA A 97 12.46 0.64 2.06
CA ALA A 97 11.30 0.74 1.18
C ALA A 97 10.98 -0.62 0.51
N ALA A 98 12.03 -1.38 0.16
CA ALA A 98 11.90 -2.71 -0.43
C ALA A 98 11.27 -3.72 0.56
N ASP A 99 11.70 -3.74 1.83
CA ASP A 99 11.11 -4.63 2.84
C ASP A 99 9.64 -4.26 3.10
N ARG A 100 9.32 -2.96 3.16
CA ARG A 100 7.94 -2.49 3.33
C ARG A 100 7.06 -2.88 2.15
N PHE A 101 7.59 -2.78 0.92
CA PHE A 101 6.88 -3.21 -0.28
C PHE A 101 6.65 -4.73 -0.27
N ALA A 102 7.67 -5.52 0.06
CA ALA A 102 7.52 -6.98 0.19
C ALA A 102 6.44 -7.35 1.24
N MET A 103 6.40 -6.63 2.37
CA MET A 103 5.36 -6.83 3.37
C MET A 103 3.95 -6.47 2.84
N VAL A 104 3.81 -5.39 2.06
CA VAL A 104 2.51 -5.03 1.46
C VAL A 104 2.09 -6.06 0.41
N GLN A 105 3.01 -6.51 -0.46
CA GLN A 105 2.73 -7.60 -1.41
C GLN A 105 2.23 -8.87 -0.70
N ALA A 106 2.89 -9.26 0.38
CA ALA A 106 2.48 -10.40 1.19
C ALA A 106 1.11 -10.19 1.85
N ALA A 107 0.84 -8.98 2.32
CA ALA A 107 -0.43 -8.63 2.97
C ALA A 107 -1.63 -8.74 2.03
N VAL A 108 -1.45 -8.35 0.76
CA VAL A 108 -2.56 -8.30 -0.21
C VAL A 108 -2.65 -9.53 -1.12
N SER A 109 -1.75 -10.50 -0.95
CA SER A 109 -1.61 -11.65 -1.86
C SER A 109 -2.87 -12.51 -2.03
N ALA A 110 -3.80 -12.47 -1.08
CA ALA A 110 -5.07 -13.18 -1.10
C ALA A 110 -6.30 -12.24 -1.26
N GLU A 111 -6.07 -10.93 -1.43
CA GLU A 111 -7.14 -9.92 -1.42
C GLU A 111 -7.49 -9.50 -2.84
N GLU A 112 -8.64 -9.94 -3.33
CA GLU A 112 -9.10 -9.59 -4.69
C GLU A 112 -9.35 -8.09 -4.84
N GLY A 113 -8.74 -7.48 -5.85
CA GLY A 113 -8.86 -6.05 -6.16
C GLY A 113 -8.12 -5.12 -5.19
N ILE A 114 -7.23 -5.66 -4.34
CA ILE A 114 -6.29 -4.87 -3.54
C ILE A 114 -4.88 -5.23 -4.01
N GLU A 115 -4.12 -4.24 -4.44
CA GLU A 115 -2.83 -4.43 -5.08
C GLU A 115 -1.72 -3.64 -4.37
N ALA A 116 -0.54 -4.22 -4.24
CA ALA A 116 0.65 -3.49 -3.80
C ALA A 116 1.21 -2.67 -4.96
N SER A 117 1.57 -1.41 -4.71
CA SER A 117 2.17 -0.54 -5.72
C SER A 117 3.49 0.04 -5.24
N ASP A 118 4.52 -0.11 -6.05
CA ASP A 118 5.87 0.40 -5.85
C ASP A 118 6.16 1.66 -6.69
N VAL A 119 5.12 2.30 -7.22
CA VAL A 119 5.25 3.46 -8.12
C VAL A 119 6.13 4.58 -7.55
N GLU A 120 6.12 4.79 -6.24
CA GLU A 120 6.99 5.76 -5.57
C GLU A 120 8.42 5.26 -5.39
N LEU A 121 8.61 3.95 -5.18
CA LEU A 121 9.92 3.33 -5.13
C LEU A 121 10.62 3.43 -6.49
N GLN A 122 9.87 3.15 -7.57
CA GLN A 122 10.39 3.24 -8.94
C GLN A 122 10.74 4.69 -9.31
N ARG A 123 9.92 5.67 -8.90
CA ARG A 123 10.21 7.09 -9.11
C ARG A 123 11.42 7.55 -8.32
N GLY A 124 11.64 7.01 -7.12
CA GLY A 124 12.65 7.47 -6.18
C GLY A 124 12.35 8.84 -5.55
N GLY A 125 13.21 9.26 -4.62
CA GLY A 125 13.09 10.55 -3.94
C GLY A 125 11.89 10.65 -2.98
N PRO A 126 11.51 11.89 -2.62
CA PRO A 126 10.42 12.15 -1.67
C PRO A 126 9.06 11.65 -2.18
N SER A 127 8.25 11.16 -1.24
CA SER A 127 6.91 10.65 -1.50
C SER A 127 5.87 11.78 -1.46
N TYR A 128 5.69 12.45 -2.59
CA TYR A 128 4.64 13.44 -2.76
C TYR A 128 3.43 12.84 -3.48
N THR A 129 2.28 12.89 -2.86
CA THR A 129 1.04 12.28 -3.38
C THR A 129 0.63 12.87 -4.73
N VAL A 130 0.81 14.17 -4.92
CA VAL A 130 0.50 14.83 -6.20
C VAL A 130 1.29 14.24 -7.36
N ASP A 131 2.58 13.95 -7.16
CA ASP A 131 3.43 13.32 -8.20
C ASP A 131 2.99 11.87 -8.48
N THR A 132 2.56 11.17 -7.45
CA THR A 132 2.05 9.81 -7.57
C THR A 132 0.76 9.77 -8.39
N LEU A 133 -0.18 10.66 -8.11
CA LEU A 133 -1.44 10.78 -8.87
C LEU A 133 -1.19 11.20 -10.32
N ALA A 134 -0.30 12.18 -10.55
CA ALA A 134 0.08 12.61 -11.90
C ALA A 134 0.73 11.47 -12.71
N ASN A 135 1.59 10.67 -12.07
CA ASN A 135 2.20 9.50 -12.71
C ASN A 135 1.13 8.45 -13.07
N LEU A 136 0.21 8.13 -12.16
CA LEU A 136 -0.87 7.18 -12.44
C LEU A 136 -1.75 7.65 -13.61
N HIS A 137 -2.09 8.95 -13.69
CA HIS A 137 -2.82 9.50 -14.84
C HIS A 137 -2.01 9.43 -16.14
N ALA A 138 -0.70 9.64 -16.09
CA ALA A 138 0.15 9.54 -17.29
C ALA A 138 0.18 8.12 -17.87
N VAL A 139 0.17 7.11 -16.98
CA VAL A 139 0.14 5.69 -17.39
C VAL A 139 -1.27 5.23 -17.78
N GLN A 140 -2.30 5.78 -17.14
CA GLN A 140 -3.71 5.38 -17.34
C GLN A 140 -4.61 6.62 -17.49
N PRO A 141 -4.58 7.33 -18.65
CA PRO A 141 -5.25 8.62 -18.81
C PRO A 141 -6.78 8.61 -18.64
N ASN A 142 -7.41 7.43 -18.84
CA ASN A 142 -8.87 7.26 -18.77
C ASN A 142 -9.32 6.64 -17.43
N CYS A 143 -8.60 6.91 -16.33
CA CYS A 143 -9.03 6.43 -15.02
C CYS A 143 -9.59 7.56 -14.15
N GLU A 144 -10.50 7.21 -13.23
CA GLU A 144 -10.88 8.05 -12.09
C GLU A 144 -10.05 7.61 -10.88
N LEU A 145 -9.31 8.54 -10.28
CA LEU A 145 -8.52 8.28 -9.07
C LEU A 145 -9.26 8.73 -7.81
N PHE A 146 -9.20 7.89 -6.77
CA PHE A 146 -9.81 8.10 -5.47
C PHE A 146 -8.71 8.04 -4.41
N LEU A 147 -8.28 9.20 -3.90
CA LEU A 147 -7.26 9.28 -2.86
C LEU A 147 -7.86 8.95 -1.50
N ILE A 148 -7.45 7.83 -0.91
CA ILE A 148 -7.97 7.31 0.36
C ILE A 148 -7.09 7.79 1.51
N LEU A 149 -7.67 8.53 2.45
CA LEU A 149 -6.98 9.13 3.59
C LEU A 149 -7.66 8.76 4.91
N GLY A 150 -6.84 8.44 5.91
CA GLY A 150 -7.34 8.48 7.29
C GLY A 150 -7.49 9.92 7.78
N GLY A 151 -8.30 10.12 8.83
CA GLY A 151 -8.62 11.44 9.35
C GLY A 151 -7.42 12.32 9.69
N ASP A 152 -6.38 11.75 10.32
CA ASP A 152 -5.17 12.50 10.66
C ASP A 152 -4.43 13.03 9.42
N ALA A 153 -4.40 12.25 8.35
CA ALA A 153 -3.78 12.64 7.08
C ALA A 153 -4.62 13.72 6.38
N ALA A 154 -5.95 13.59 6.43
CA ALA A 154 -6.88 14.54 5.86
C ALA A 154 -6.82 15.90 6.58
N ALA A 155 -6.67 15.92 7.90
CA ALA A 155 -6.52 17.15 8.67
C ALA A 155 -5.27 17.96 8.29
N GLY A 156 -4.23 17.28 7.80
CA GLY A 156 -2.97 17.89 7.40
C GLY A 156 -2.85 18.27 5.91
N LEU A 157 -3.91 18.17 5.12
CA LEU A 157 -3.86 18.33 3.65
C LEU A 157 -3.25 19.65 3.19
N GLU A 158 -3.49 20.76 3.89
CA GLU A 158 -2.92 22.07 3.55
C GLU A 158 -1.38 22.10 3.58
N SER A 159 -0.77 21.22 4.36
CA SER A 159 0.70 21.13 4.50
C SER A 159 1.35 20.24 3.43
N TRP A 160 0.55 19.62 2.56
CA TRP A 160 1.07 18.72 1.53
C TRP A 160 1.69 19.51 0.37
N GLU A 161 2.54 18.83 -0.41
CA GLU A 161 3.13 19.40 -1.61
C GLU A 161 2.05 19.67 -2.66
N ARG A 162 1.93 20.93 -3.13
CA ARG A 162 0.95 21.37 -4.15
C ARG A 162 -0.47 20.88 -3.90
N PRO A 163 -1.06 21.20 -2.72
CA PRO A 163 -2.33 20.64 -2.29
C PRO A 163 -3.49 21.05 -3.21
N GLU A 164 -3.41 22.22 -3.85
CA GLU A 164 -4.40 22.74 -4.80
C GLU A 164 -4.49 21.94 -6.10
N GLU A 165 -3.50 21.11 -6.40
CA GLU A 165 -3.52 20.24 -7.57
C GLU A 165 -4.27 18.93 -7.29
N LEU A 166 -4.37 18.49 -6.03
CA LEU A 166 -4.98 17.21 -5.67
C LEU A 166 -6.44 17.12 -6.15
N ALA A 167 -7.23 18.18 -5.95
CA ALA A 167 -8.64 18.21 -6.35
C ALA A 167 -8.85 18.12 -7.88
N LYS A 168 -7.81 18.41 -8.67
CA LYS A 168 -7.84 18.27 -10.14
C LYS A 168 -7.50 16.86 -10.60
N LEU A 169 -6.76 16.11 -9.77
CA LEU A 169 -6.21 14.80 -10.10
C LEU A 169 -7.05 13.66 -9.54
N CYS A 170 -7.81 13.88 -8.45
CA CYS A 170 -8.55 12.81 -7.81
C CYS A 170 -9.76 13.31 -7.02
N ARG A 171 -10.65 12.36 -6.66
CA ARG A 171 -11.61 12.56 -5.57
C ARG A 171 -10.91 12.20 -4.25
N ILE A 172 -11.11 13.03 -3.23
CA ILE A 172 -10.52 12.79 -1.91
C ILE A 172 -11.54 12.06 -1.04
N ILE A 173 -11.14 10.89 -0.57
CA ILE A 173 -11.95 10.02 0.29
C ILE A 173 -11.37 10.03 1.70
N VAL A 174 -12.17 10.47 2.66
CA VAL A 174 -11.78 10.45 4.07
C VAL A 174 -12.43 9.27 4.77
N VAL A 175 -11.59 8.43 5.35
CA VAL A 175 -12.05 7.28 6.13
C VAL A 175 -12.19 7.70 7.57
N ASP A 176 -13.43 7.78 8.02
CA ASP A 176 -13.77 8.09 9.39
C ASP A 176 -13.95 6.82 10.23
N ARG A 177 -13.57 6.92 11.51
CA ARG A 177 -13.92 5.91 12.50
C ARG A 177 -15.35 6.13 12.97
N PRO A 178 -16.15 5.09 13.25
CA PRO A 178 -17.50 5.26 13.74
C PRO A 178 -17.58 6.22 14.94
N GLY A 179 -18.43 7.21 14.83
CA GLY A 179 -18.63 8.23 15.87
C GLY A 179 -17.59 9.36 15.92
N VAL A 180 -16.63 9.38 14.99
CA VAL A 180 -15.64 10.46 14.88
C VAL A 180 -15.72 11.04 13.48
N VAL A 181 -15.92 12.33 13.37
CA VAL A 181 -15.81 13.07 12.10
C VAL A 181 -14.50 13.83 12.13
N SER A 182 -13.58 13.42 11.26
CA SER A 182 -12.28 14.08 11.16
C SER A 182 -12.42 15.49 10.60
N GLU A 183 -11.72 16.44 11.18
CA GLU A 183 -11.62 17.79 10.61
C GLU A 183 -10.86 17.74 9.29
N VAL A 184 -11.38 18.42 8.28
CA VAL A 184 -10.74 18.58 6.98
C VAL A 184 -10.77 20.05 6.64
N PRO A 185 -9.68 20.63 6.13
CA PRO A 185 -9.67 22.03 5.73
C PRO A 185 -10.79 22.33 4.72
N SER A 186 -11.44 23.49 4.87
CA SER A 186 -12.66 23.86 4.12
C SER A 186 -12.46 23.94 2.61
N ASP A 187 -11.23 24.13 2.19
CA ASP A 187 -10.85 24.28 0.77
C ASP A 187 -10.88 22.95 -0.01
N PHE A 188 -11.03 21.82 0.72
CA PHE A 188 -11.09 20.49 0.10
C PHE A 188 -12.50 19.92 0.15
N SER A 189 -13.01 19.57 -1.04
CA SER A 189 -14.23 18.76 -1.16
C SER A 189 -13.86 17.30 -0.94
N VAL A 190 -14.47 16.65 0.04
CA VAL A 190 -14.19 15.26 0.40
C VAL A 190 -15.46 14.42 0.44
N GLU A 191 -15.35 13.17 0.03
CA GLU A 191 -16.35 12.14 0.26
C GLU A 191 -15.94 11.32 1.49
N ARG A 192 -16.90 10.91 2.31
CA ARG A 192 -16.62 10.19 3.57
C ARG A 192 -17.10 8.77 3.51
N VAL A 193 -16.23 7.85 3.91
CA VAL A 193 -16.55 6.44 4.02
C VAL A 193 -16.31 5.99 5.47
N SER A 194 -17.31 5.34 6.05
CA SER A 194 -17.21 4.77 7.40
C SER A 194 -16.78 3.31 7.30
N VAL A 195 -15.73 2.95 8.05
CA VAL A 195 -15.22 1.58 8.08
C VAL A 195 -15.25 1.03 9.51
N PRO A 196 -15.27 -0.30 9.70
CA PRO A 196 -15.18 -0.91 11.02
C PRO A 196 -13.98 -0.39 11.81
N ARG A 197 -14.22 -0.03 13.07
CA ARG A 197 -13.16 0.48 13.95
C ARG A 197 -12.24 -0.65 14.40
N LEU A 198 -10.98 -0.55 14.03
CA LEU A 198 -9.92 -1.41 14.51
C LEU A 198 -8.85 -0.55 15.20
N GLU A 199 -8.63 -0.80 16.49
CA GLU A 199 -7.59 -0.12 17.26
C GLU A 199 -6.27 -0.88 17.09
N VAL A 200 -5.63 -0.68 15.95
CA VAL A 200 -4.34 -1.26 15.61
C VAL A 200 -3.47 -0.20 14.94
N SER A 201 -2.20 -0.14 15.33
CA SER A 201 -1.24 0.78 14.73
C SER A 201 0.09 0.08 14.44
N SER A 202 0.76 0.50 13.36
CA SER A 202 2.12 -0.01 13.09
C SER A 202 3.09 0.28 14.23
N THR A 203 2.90 1.36 14.99
CA THR A 203 3.74 1.68 16.14
C THR A 203 3.61 0.64 17.25
N ASP A 204 2.38 0.30 17.64
CA ASP A 204 2.14 -0.73 18.65
C ASP A 204 2.62 -2.10 18.18
N LEU A 205 2.44 -2.40 16.89
CA LEU A 205 2.87 -3.68 16.32
C LEU A 205 4.39 -3.84 16.32
N ARG A 206 5.15 -2.78 16.06
CA ARG A 206 6.61 -2.82 16.20
C ARG A 206 7.04 -3.02 17.66
N ALA A 207 6.40 -2.32 18.61
CA ALA A 207 6.66 -2.51 20.03
C ALA A 207 6.34 -3.96 20.48
N ARG A 208 5.25 -4.54 19.98
CA ARG A 208 4.90 -5.95 20.21
C ARG A 208 5.94 -6.89 19.62
N ALA A 209 6.38 -6.66 18.39
CA ALA A 209 7.41 -7.48 17.74
C ALA A 209 8.73 -7.44 18.53
N ALA A 210 9.19 -6.26 18.96
CA ALA A 210 10.39 -6.09 19.76
C ALA A 210 10.36 -6.84 21.10
N THR A 211 9.17 -7.06 21.65
CA THR A 211 8.98 -7.81 22.91
C THR A 211 8.50 -9.25 22.69
N HIS A 212 8.51 -9.74 21.46
CA HIS A 212 7.98 -11.04 21.07
C HIS A 212 6.51 -11.28 21.49
N ALA A 213 5.74 -10.21 21.64
CA ALA A 213 4.30 -10.32 21.88
C ALA A 213 3.55 -10.77 20.61
N PRO A 214 2.41 -11.46 20.75
CA PRO A 214 1.67 -12.00 19.61
C PRO A 214 1.25 -10.93 18.59
N LEU A 215 1.47 -11.20 17.30
CA LEU A 215 1.04 -10.39 16.16
C LEU A 215 -0.14 -11.01 15.40
N GLN A 216 -0.49 -12.26 15.71
CA GLN A 216 -1.53 -13.03 15.05
C GLN A 216 -2.86 -12.27 15.07
N HIS A 217 -3.58 -12.31 13.96
CA HIS A 217 -4.85 -11.60 13.73
C HIS A 217 -4.78 -10.06 13.77
N LEU A 218 -3.62 -9.47 14.08
CA LEU A 218 -3.36 -8.04 13.95
C LEU A 218 -2.60 -7.72 12.66
N VAL A 219 -1.79 -8.66 12.24
CA VAL A 219 -0.97 -8.63 11.04
C VAL A 219 -1.26 -9.90 10.24
N PRO A 220 -1.37 -9.85 8.90
CA PRO A 220 -1.51 -11.05 8.07
C PRO A 220 -0.34 -12.03 8.27
N GLU A 221 -0.62 -13.33 8.31
CA GLU A 221 0.39 -14.36 8.57
C GLU A 221 1.60 -14.31 7.62
N PRO A 222 1.43 -14.07 6.29
CA PRO A 222 2.59 -13.92 5.40
C PRO A 222 3.51 -12.74 5.80
N VAL A 223 2.94 -11.66 6.35
CA VAL A 223 3.72 -10.50 6.83
C VAL A 223 4.46 -10.85 8.13
N ILE A 224 3.82 -11.59 9.05
CA ILE A 224 4.48 -12.07 10.29
C ILE A 224 5.69 -12.93 9.92
N SER A 225 5.54 -13.81 8.93
CA SER A 225 6.63 -14.65 8.43
C SER A 225 7.79 -13.82 7.88
N LEU A 226 7.51 -12.76 7.10
CA LEU A 226 8.54 -11.85 6.58
C LEU A 226 9.23 -11.06 7.69
N ILE A 227 8.50 -10.54 8.68
CA ILE A 227 9.06 -9.85 9.85
C ILE A 227 10.11 -10.74 10.52
N SER A 228 9.78 -12.01 10.72
CA SER A 228 10.69 -12.99 11.33
C SER A 228 11.90 -13.31 10.44
N GLN A 229 11.69 -13.55 9.15
CA GLN A 229 12.75 -13.91 8.19
C GLN A 229 13.76 -12.79 7.99
N LEU A 230 13.28 -11.54 7.96
CA LEU A 230 14.10 -10.35 7.76
C LEU A 230 14.66 -9.77 9.08
N GLY A 231 14.30 -10.36 10.23
CA GLY A 231 14.70 -9.87 11.54
C GLY A 231 14.24 -8.44 11.83
N LEU A 232 13.07 -8.05 11.30
CA LEU A 232 12.55 -6.70 11.48
C LEU A 232 12.00 -6.52 12.90
N TYR A 233 12.23 -5.31 13.44
CA TYR A 233 11.72 -4.88 14.74
C TYR A 233 12.27 -5.67 15.95
N GLY A 234 13.16 -6.62 15.74
CA GLY A 234 13.91 -7.30 16.79
C GLY A 234 15.04 -6.38 17.27
N ASP A 235 15.15 -6.15 18.56
CA ASP A 235 15.98 -5.21 19.28
C ASP A 235 15.47 -3.74 19.23
N ALA A 236 15.19 -3.22 20.42
CA ALA A 236 14.90 -1.81 20.62
C ALA A 236 16.13 -0.99 20.19
N GLN A 237 16.09 -0.44 18.97
CA GLN A 237 17.04 0.56 18.50
C GLN A 237 16.53 1.94 18.80
#